data_590ac6ffeb1f963578588248b4e1ae27
#
_entry.id   590ac6ffeb1f963578588248b4e1ae27
#
_cell.length_a   1.000
_cell.length_b   1.000
_cell.length_c   1.000
_cell.angle_alpha   90.00
_cell.angle_beta   90.00
_cell.angle_gamma   90.00
#
_symmetry.space_group_name_H-M   'P 1'
#
loop_
_entity.id
_entity.type
_entity.pdbx_description
1 polymer ?
#
loop_
_entity_poly.entity_id
_entity_poly.type
_entity_poly.pdbx_seq_one_letter_code
_entity_poly.pdbx_strand_id
1 'polypeptide(L)'
;MIRFYLIRHSMTAGNLKKRYIGRTDEPLCSEGIALLKSQMEKKLYPKVERVYISPMKRCKETAEIIFKDMDLTESEFYKIEELRECDFGIFENKNYQELSDCRKYQEWVDSGGTMTFPNGENPEAFRKRCVKGFEQIIQECRRDHVEKAAIVAHGGTIMSIMDHFARGGNGQPDGSYYDYQVKNGEGYELIITDAITGDSRICTGSDVRRSGVAVSSGENDRTSDLLGGKNYKKLIS
;
A
#
# COMPACT_ATOMS: atom_id res chain seq x y z
N MET A 1 -9.88 -4.21 15.71
CA MET A 1 -9.47 -3.05 14.85
C MET A 1 -8.00 -3.19 14.53
N ILE A 2 -7.62 -3.12 13.26
CA ILE A 2 -6.22 -3.27 12.83
C ILE A 2 -5.80 -2.02 12.06
N ARG A 3 -4.60 -1.53 12.34
CA ARG A 3 -3.97 -0.40 11.63
C ARG A 3 -2.94 -0.94 10.67
N PHE A 4 -3.12 -0.69 9.38
CA PHE A 4 -2.18 -1.04 8.33
C PHE A 4 -1.44 0.20 7.84
N TYR A 5 -0.13 0.10 7.73
CA TYR A 5 0.73 1.14 7.17
C TYR A 5 1.23 0.67 5.80
N LEU A 6 0.57 1.16 4.76
CA LEU A 6 0.90 0.84 3.36
C LEU A 6 2.03 1.77 2.92
N ILE A 7 3.23 1.23 2.71
CA ILE A 7 4.44 2.01 2.39
C ILE A 7 4.91 1.63 0.99
N ARG A 8 5.04 2.61 0.11
CA ARG A 8 5.67 2.40 -1.20
C ARG A 8 7.18 2.26 -1.02
N HIS A 9 7.78 1.23 -1.65
CA HIS A 9 9.23 1.08 -1.67
C HIS A 9 9.93 2.39 -2.09
N SER A 10 11.17 2.57 -1.65
CA SER A 10 11.96 3.76 -2.00
C SER A 10 12.47 3.70 -3.44
N MET A 11 13.21 4.74 -3.86
CA MET A 11 13.61 4.93 -5.25
C MET A 11 14.60 3.89 -5.71
N THR A 12 14.41 3.44 -6.95
CA THR A 12 15.32 2.60 -7.73
C THR A 12 15.87 3.40 -8.92
N ALA A 13 16.88 2.87 -9.59
CA ALA A 13 17.43 3.53 -10.80
C ALA A 13 16.37 3.70 -11.90
N GLY A 14 15.47 2.74 -12.04
CA GLY A 14 14.34 2.82 -12.98
C GLY A 14 13.34 3.92 -12.60
N ASN A 15 13.05 4.09 -11.31
CA ASN A 15 12.17 5.17 -10.85
C ASN A 15 12.75 6.56 -11.18
N LEU A 16 14.05 6.78 -10.98
CA LEU A 16 14.71 8.04 -11.36
C LEU A 16 14.57 8.34 -12.85
N LYS A 17 14.59 7.32 -13.69
CA LYS A 17 14.41 7.40 -15.14
C LYS A 17 12.94 7.38 -15.57
N LYS A 18 11.98 7.37 -14.63
CA LYS A 18 10.53 7.30 -14.88
C LYS A 18 10.13 6.10 -15.74
N ARG A 19 10.78 4.95 -15.55
CA ARG A 19 10.51 3.70 -16.26
C ARG A 19 9.40 2.90 -15.63
N TYR A 20 8.70 2.12 -16.42
CA TYR A 20 7.77 1.09 -15.94
C TYR A 20 8.59 -0.05 -15.31
N ILE A 21 8.53 -0.18 -14.00
CA ILE A 21 9.28 -1.18 -13.23
C ILE A 21 8.28 -2.05 -12.47
N GLY A 22 7.86 -3.13 -13.11
CA GLY A 22 6.94 -4.11 -12.54
C GLY A 22 7.69 -5.36 -12.06
N ARG A 23 7.83 -6.35 -12.95
CA ARG A 23 8.55 -7.60 -12.66
C ARG A 23 10.07 -7.45 -12.67
N THR A 24 10.60 -6.37 -13.21
CA THR A 24 12.04 -6.07 -13.14
C THR A 24 12.45 -5.95 -11.67
N ASP A 25 13.35 -6.83 -11.23
CA ASP A 25 13.76 -6.92 -9.82
C ASP A 25 15.07 -6.18 -9.57
N GLU A 26 14.99 -4.86 -9.50
CA GLU A 26 16.13 -3.99 -9.22
C GLU A 26 16.20 -3.55 -7.75
N PRO A 27 17.41 -3.31 -7.21
CA PRO A 27 17.61 -2.82 -5.85
C PRO A 27 17.28 -1.33 -5.73
N LEU A 28 17.32 -0.81 -4.51
CA LEU A 28 17.27 0.64 -4.25
C LEU A 28 18.52 1.32 -4.81
N CYS A 29 18.36 2.55 -5.30
CA CYS A 29 19.49 3.41 -5.64
C CYS A 29 19.99 4.19 -4.40
N SER A 30 21.15 4.83 -4.51
CA SER A 30 21.74 5.65 -3.46
C SER A 30 20.80 6.75 -2.95
N GLU A 31 20.09 7.40 -3.85
CA GLU A 31 19.10 8.44 -3.55
C GLU A 31 17.90 7.88 -2.77
N GLY A 32 17.47 6.66 -3.13
CA GLY A 32 16.40 5.96 -2.41
C GLY A 32 16.81 5.59 -0.99
N ILE A 33 18.03 5.12 -0.79
CA ILE A 33 18.57 4.82 0.55
C ILE A 33 18.71 6.12 1.37
N ALA A 34 19.23 7.20 0.78
CA ALA A 34 19.37 8.49 1.45
C ALA A 34 18.01 9.07 1.87
N LEU A 35 16.99 8.96 1.01
CA LEU A 35 15.62 9.38 1.32
C LEU A 35 15.09 8.65 2.56
N LEU A 36 15.20 7.33 2.62
CA LEU A 36 14.72 6.55 3.78
C LEU A 36 15.44 6.94 5.06
N LYS A 37 16.75 7.10 5.02
CA LYS A 37 17.54 7.53 6.19
C LYS A 37 17.05 8.88 6.73
N SER A 38 16.86 9.87 5.84
CA SER A 38 16.33 11.17 6.23
C SER A 38 14.91 11.09 6.82
N GLN A 39 14.04 10.23 6.27
CA GLN A 39 12.69 10.03 6.81
C GLN A 39 12.72 9.33 8.18
N MET A 40 13.63 8.38 8.39
CA MET A 40 13.82 7.71 9.68
C MET A 40 14.31 8.67 10.76
N GLU A 41 15.27 9.56 10.45
CA GLU A 41 15.74 10.60 11.38
C GLU A 41 14.60 11.51 11.86
N LYS A 42 13.62 11.77 10.97
CA LYS A 42 12.39 12.51 11.29
C LYS A 42 11.34 11.66 12.00
N LYS A 43 11.59 10.40 12.25
CA LYS A 43 10.68 9.42 12.90
C LYS A 43 9.31 9.33 12.21
N LEU A 44 9.31 9.35 10.88
CA LEU A 44 8.07 9.34 10.08
C LEU A 44 7.42 7.96 9.95
N TYR A 45 8.16 6.89 10.24
CA TYR A 45 7.62 5.54 10.18
C TYR A 45 7.15 5.05 11.56
N PRO A 46 6.00 4.37 11.62
CA PRO A 46 5.45 3.87 12.87
C PRO A 46 6.17 2.61 13.35
N LYS A 47 6.07 2.35 14.64
CA LYS A 47 6.37 1.02 15.19
C LYS A 47 5.20 0.10 14.91
N VAL A 48 5.50 -1.12 14.46
CA VAL A 48 4.51 -2.14 14.12
C VAL A 48 4.91 -3.49 14.74
N GLU A 49 3.97 -4.42 14.78
CA GLU A 49 4.16 -5.76 15.34
C GLU A 49 4.55 -6.76 14.25
N ARG A 50 4.19 -6.46 12.99
CA ARG A 50 4.42 -7.35 11.85
C ARG A 50 4.67 -6.56 10.57
N VAL A 51 5.54 -7.09 9.71
CA VAL A 51 5.87 -6.48 8.41
C VAL A 51 5.62 -7.47 7.29
N TYR A 52 4.74 -7.11 6.38
CA TYR A 52 4.50 -7.83 5.13
C TYR A 52 5.22 -7.12 4.00
N ILE A 53 5.76 -7.87 3.05
CA ILE A 53 6.49 -7.29 1.92
C ILE A 53 6.09 -7.95 0.60
N SER A 54 6.11 -7.18 -0.48
CA SER A 54 6.25 -7.74 -1.82
C SER A 54 7.57 -8.51 -1.93
N PRO A 55 7.65 -9.62 -2.68
CA PRO A 55 8.89 -10.41 -2.80
C PRO A 55 10.03 -9.69 -3.53
N MET A 56 9.77 -8.50 -4.12
CA MET A 56 10.76 -7.76 -4.91
C MET A 56 11.85 -7.15 -4.02
N LYS A 57 13.10 -7.16 -4.49
CA LYS A 57 14.29 -6.64 -3.76
C LYS A 57 14.08 -5.24 -3.20
N ARG A 58 13.57 -4.31 -4.00
CA ARG A 58 13.31 -2.93 -3.59
C ARG A 58 12.38 -2.81 -2.37
N CYS A 59 11.42 -3.74 -2.24
CA CYS A 59 10.51 -3.77 -1.08
C CYS A 59 11.22 -4.37 0.14
N LYS A 60 11.98 -5.45 -0.04
CA LYS A 60 12.79 -6.05 1.02
C LYS A 60 13.77 -5.03 1.58
N GLU A 61 14.60 -4.42 0.75
CA GLU A 61 15.61 -3.43 1.16
C GLU A 61 14.98 -2.20 1.83
N THR A 62 13.80 -1.76 1.36
CA THR A 62 13.05 -0.69 2.02
C THR A 62 12.64 -1.09 3.43
N ALA A 63 12.08 -2.29 3.60
CA ALA A 63 11.65 -2.80 4.90
C ALA A 63 12.83 -2.97 5.86
N GLU A 64 13.94 -3.53 5.41
CA GLU A 64 15.17 -3.70 6.20
C GLU A 64 15.72 -2.37 6.72
N ILE A 65 15.66 -1.31 5.91
CA ILE A 65 16.11 0.02 6.34
C ILE A 65 15.13 0.63 7.35
N ILE A 66 13.82 0.60 7.08
CA ILE A 66 12.80 1.25 7.92
C ILE A 66 12.69 0.57 9.28
N PHE A 67 12.72 -0.76 9.30
CA PHE A 67 12.42 -1.57 10.49
C PHE A 67 13.66 -2.20 11.13
N LYS A 68 14.87 -1.71 10.81
CA LYS A 68 16.15 -2.20 11.31
C LYS A 68 16.29 -2.23 12.84
N ASP A 69 15.62 -1.28 13.53
CA ASP A 69 15.68 -1.15 14.99
C ASP A 69 14.52 -1.88 15.69
N MET A 70 13.72 -2.63 14.94
CA MET A 70 12.77 -3.58 15.50
C MET A 70 13.50 -4.92 15.66
N ASP A 71 13.22 -5.64 16.76
CA ASP A 71 13.78 -6.99 16.99
C ASP A 71 13.20 -8.02 15.97
N LEU A 72 13.13 -7.62 14.70
CA LEU A 72 12.69 -8.45 13.58
C LEU A 72 13.90 -8.97 12.83
N THR A 73 14.03 -10.27 12.71
CA THR A 73 14.99 -10.93 11.83
C THR A 73 14.47 -10.92 10.38
N GLU A 74 15.34 -11.18 9.39
CA GLU A 74 14.93 -11.30 7.98
C GLU A 74 13.82 -12.37 7.77
N SER A 75 13.74 -13.36 8.64
CA SER A 75 12.71 -14.40 8.60
C SER A 75 11.33 -13.92 9.08
N GLU A 76 11.24 -12.72 9.66
CA GLU A 76 10.00 -12.14 10.16
C GLU A 76 9.35 -11.17 9.18
N PHE A 77 9.97 -10.94 8.00
CA PHE A 77 9.30 -10.29 6.88
C PHE A 77 8.46 -11.30 6.11
N TYR A 78 7.14 -11.18 6.24
CA TYR A 78 6.19 -12.07 5.58
C TYR A 78 6.04 -11.69 4.10
N LYS A 79 6.55 -12.54 3.20
CA LYS A 79 6.47 -12.32 1.76
C LYS A 79 5.10 -12.72 1.22
N ILE A 80 4.45 -11.83 0.52
CA ILE A 80 3.14 -12.04 -0.12
C ILE A 80 3.28 -11.84 -1.62
N GLU A 81 3.14 -12.91 -2.38
CA GLU A 81 3.32 -12.92 -3.85
C GLU A 81 2.29 -12.02 -4.55
N GLU A 82 1.08 -11.95 -4.03
CA GLU A 82 -0.01 -11.12 -4.53
C GLU A 82 0.29 -9.62 -4.48
N LEU A 83 1.27 -9.19 -3.67
CA LEU A 83 1.66 -7.78 -3.54
C LEU A 83 2.68 -7.32 -4.59
N ARG A 84 3.11 -8.18 -5.53
CA ARG A 84 3.99 -7.75 -6.63
C ARG A 84 3.36 -6.64 -7.46
N GLU A 85 4.21 -5.78 -8.04
CA GLU A 85 3.76 -4.76 -8.99
C GLU A 85 3.19 -5.41 -10.26
N CYS A 86 2.46 -4.65 -11.05
CA CYS A 86 1.92 -5.07 -12.33
C CYS A 86 3.04 -5.49 -13.29
N ASP A 87 2.84 -6.59 -14.02
CA ASP A 87 3.72 -6.94 -15.14
C ASP A 87 3.37 -6.04 -16.34
N PHE A 88 4.26 -5.10 -16.64
CA PHE A 88 4.08 -4.16 -17.74
C PHE A 88 4.45 -4.74 -19.12
N GLY A 89 4.78 -6.02 -19.20
CA GLY A 89 5.06 -6.74 -20.45
C GLY A 89 6.16 -6.08 -21.27
N ILE A 90 5.86 -5.73 -22.53
CA ILE A 90 6.86 -5.12 -23.42
C ILE A 90 7.23 -3.67 -23.03
N PHE A 91 6.50 -3.04 -22.11
CA PHE A 91 6.81 -1.71 -21.59
C PHE A 91 7.80 -1.74 -20.43
N GLU A 92 8.10 -2.93 -19.87
CA GLU A 92 9.07 -3.10 -18.79
C GLU A 92 10.40 -2.43 -19.10
N ASN A 93 10.93 -1.73 -18.09
CA ASN A 93 12.20 -1.04 -18.09
C ASN A 93 12.34 0.02 -19.21
N LYS A 94 11.22 0.60 -19.65
CA LYS A 94 11.15 1.71 -20.59
C LYS A 94 10.34 2.85 -20.00
N ASN A 95 10.62 4.09 -20.38
CA ASN A 95 9.82 5.25 -20.04
C ASN A 95 8.94 5.70 -21.23
N TYR A 96 8.09 6.70 -20.98
CA TYR A 96 7.16 7.19 -22.00
C TYR A 96 7.86 7.76 -23.26
N GLN A 97 9.09 8.30 -23.13
CA GLN A 97 9.87 8.80 -24.27
C GLN A 97 10.40 7.64 -25.11
N GLU A 98 10.93 6.60 -24.45
CA GLU A 98 11.41 5.38 -25.12
C GLU A 98 10.27 4.57 -25.78
N LEU A 99 9.03 4.83 -25.38
CA LEU A 99 7.83 4.19 -25.92
C LEU A 99 7.04 5.07 -26.90
N SER A 100 7.48 6.31 -27.16
CA SER A 100 6.75 7.29 -28.00
C SER A 100 6.38 6.74 -29.38
N ASP A 101 7.29 6.00 -30.02
CA ASP A 101 7.09 5.44 -31.36
C ASP A 101 6.49 4.02 -31.35
N CYS A 102 6.15 3.51 -30.15
CA CYS A 102 5.56 2.19 -30.01
C CYS A 102 4.04 2.25 -30.22
N ARG A 103 3.54 1.74 -31.35
CA ARG A 103 2.11 1.72 -31.67
C ARG A 103 1.27 1.08 -30.55
N LYS A 104 1.71 -0.03 -29.98
CA LYS A 104 0.99 -0.70 -28.88
C LYS A 104 0.93 0.16 -27.62
N TYR A 105 1.93 1.03 -27.40
CA TYR A 105 1.91 1.97 -26.29
C TYR A 105 0.90 3.09 -26.52
N GLN A 106 0.80 3.63 -27.74
CA GLN A 106 -0.22 4.62 -28.08
C GLN A 106 -1.63 4.04 -27.93
N GLU A 107 -1.88 2.85 -28.46
CA GLU A 107 -3.15 2.14 -28.31
C GLU A 107 -3.53 1.96 -26.82
N TRP A 108 -2.54 1.63 -25.97
CA TRP A 108 -2.74 1.49 -24.54
C TRP A 108 -3.07 2.83 -23.85
N VAL A 109 -2.36 3.91 -24.22
CA VAL A 109 -2.62 5.28 -23.73
C VAL A 109 -4.02 5.74 -24.14
N ASP A 110 -4.41 5.55 -25.41
CA ASP A 110 -5.71 5.93 -25.96
C ASP A 110 -6.88 5.19 -25.27
N SER A 111 -6.62 3.99 -24.75
CA SER A 111 -7.59 3.25 -23.94
C SER A 111 -7.77 3.80 -22.52
N GLY A 112 -7.04 4.85 -22.14
CA GLY A 112 -7.00 5.32 -20.75
C GLY A 112 -6.31 4.33 -19.78
N GLY A 113 -5.43 3.46 -20.30
CA GLY A 113 -4.70 2.47 -19.48
C GLY A 113 -5.56 1.27 -19.05
N THR A 114 -6.69 1.03 -19.70
CA THR A 114 -7.60 -0.09 -19.37
C THR A 114 -7.27 -1.39 -20.09
N MET A 115 -6.55 -1.32 -21.22
CA MET A 115 -6.14 -2.49 -21.96
C MET A 115 -5.08 -3.29 -21.21
N THR A 116 -5.08 -4.60 -21.46
CA THR A 116 -4.01 -5.51 -21.00
C THR A 116 -2.65 -5.05 -21.55
N PHE A 117 -1.64 -5.01 -20.69
CA PHE A 117 -0.27 -4.75 -21.13
C PHE A 117 0.18 -5.83 -22.13
N PRO A 118 0.69 -5.45 -23.31
CA PRO A 118 1.11 -6.44 -24.30
C PRO A 118 2.20 -7.37 -23.74
N ASN A 119 1.94 -8.66 -23.72
CA ASN A 119 2.74 -9.69 -23.04
C ASN A 119 2.90 -9.47 -21.52
N GLY A 120 1.98 -8.76 -20.91
CA GLY A 120 1.97 -8.46 -19.48
C GLY A 120 0.64 -8.76 -18.83
N GLU A 121 0.40 -8.13 -17.69
CA GLU A 121 -0.78 -8.38 -16.85
C GLU A 121 -1.97 -7.51 -17.28
N ASN A 122 -3.18 -8.04 -17.11
CA ASN A 122 -4.40 -7.26 -17.24
C ASN A 122 -4.58 -6.35 -16.01
N PRO A 123 -4.89 -5.04 -16.16
CA PRO A 123 -5.01 -4.12 -15.03
C PRO A 123 -6.08 -4.52 -13.99
N GLU A 124 -7.21 -5.09 -14.45
CA GLU A 124 -8.25 -5.56 -13.53
C GLU A 124 -7.82 -6.81 -12.75
N ALA A 125 -7.16 -7.76 -13.42
CA ALA A 125 -6.61 -8.95 -12.78
C ALA A 125 -5.54 -8.57 -11.74
N PHE A 126 -4.68 -7.61 -12.06
CA PHE A 126 -3.71 -7.03 -11.14
C PHE A 126 -4.38 -6.47 -9.87
N ARG A 127 -5.40 -5.60 -10.04
CA ARG A 127 -6.13 -5.01 -8.91
C ARG A 127 -6.78 -6.09 -8.03
N LYS A 128 -7.45 -7.06 -8.63
CA LYS A 128 -8.07 -8.19 -7.91
C LYS A 128 -7.03 -8.99 -7.11
N ARG A 129 -5.85 -9.24 -7.70
CA ARG A 129 -4.77 -9.96 -7.03
C ARG A 129 -4.26 -9.19 -5.80
N CYS A 130 -4.04 -7.87 -5.93
CA CYS A 130 -3.59 -7.03 -4.83
C CYS A 130 -4.61 -7.01 -3.67
N VAL A 131 -5.90 -6.88 -3.98
CA VAL A 131 -6.98 -6.93 -2.99
C VAL A 131 -7.00 -8.27 -2.28
N LYS A 132 -6.94 -9.39 -3.02
CA LYS A 132 -6.88 -10.74 -2.43
C LYS A 132 -5.69 -10.92 -1.48
N GLY A 133 -4.50 -10.44 -1.87
CA GLY A 133 -3.32 -10.50 -1.00
C GLY A 133 -3.51 -9.69 0.29
N PHE A 134 -4.15 -8.53 0.21
CA PHE A 134 -4.44 -7.74 1.39
C PHE A 134 -5.51 -8.38 2.29
N GLU A 135 -6.55 -8.99 1.72
CA GLU A 135 -7.55 -9.76 2.46
C GLU A 135 -6.92 -10.92 3.24
N GLN A 136 -5.97 -11.64 2.62
CA GLN A 136 -5.18 -12.67 3.30
C GLN A 136 -4.44 -12.08 4.51
N ILE A 137 -3.76 -10.96 4.35
CA ILE A 137 -3.05 -10.26 5.43
C ILE A 137 -4.01 -9.88 6.57
N ILE A 138 -5.20 -9.35 6.25
CA ILE A 138 -6.22 -9.02 7.26
C ILE A 138 -6.60 -10.27 8.07
N GLN A 139 -6.83 -11.40 7.40
CA GLN A 139 -7.20 -12.66 8.07
C GLN A 139 -6.07 -13.18 8.97
N GLU A 140 -4.83 -13.13 8.50
CA GLU A 140 -3.65 -13.52 9.30
C GLU A 140 -3.50 -12.63 10.55
N CYS A 141 -3.60 -11.30 10.39
CA CYS A 141 -3.53 -10.37 11.50
C CYS A 141 -4.66 -10.59 12.52
N ARG A 142 -5.89 -10.89 12.06
CA ARG A 142 -7.00 -11.22 12.96
C ARG A 142 -6.76 -12.50 13.76
N ARG A 143 -6.33 -13.56 13.08
CA ARG A 143 -6.03 -14.86 13.71
C ARG A 143 -4.94 -14.72 14.78
N ASP A 144 -3.92 -13.93 14.49
CA ASP A 144 -2.73 -13.80 15.32
C ASP A 144 -2.79 -12.59 16.27
N HIS A 145 -3.95 -11.90 16.35
CA HIS A 145 -4.20 -10.74 17.21
C HIS A 145 -3.25 -9.57 17.02
N VAL A 146 -2.77 -9.36 15.77
CA VAL A 146 -1.91 -8.24 15.39
C VAL A 146 -2.76 -6.97 15.23
N GLU A 147 -2.40 -5.91 15.94
CA GLU A 147 -3.13 -4.64 15.88
C GLU A 147 -2.49 -3.62 14.93
N LYS A 148 -1.17 -3.73 14.70
CA LYS A 148 -0.41 -2.82 13.83
C LYS A 148 0.51 -3.60 12.91
N ALA A 149 0.30 -3.47 11.61
CA ALA A 149 1.13 -4.11 10.61
C ALA A 149 1.58 -3.11 9.54
N ALA A 150 2.81 -3.25 9.05
CA ALA A 150 3.28 -2.55 7.87
C ALA A 150 3.21 -3.44 6.63
N ILE A 151 2.99 -2.82 5.49
CA ILE A 151 3.01 -3.48 4.18
C ILE A 151 3.90 -2.66 3.27
N VAL A 152 5.05 -3.21 2.88
CA VAL A 152 5.96 -2.56 1.94
C VAL A 152 5.73 -3.13 0.55
N ALA A 153 5.17 -2.29 -0.32
CA ALA A 153 4.74 -2.69 -1.66
C ALA A 153 5.03 -1.60 -2.71
N HIS A 154 4.23 -1.55 -3.75
CA HIS A 154 4.44 -0.70 -4.93
C HIS A 154 3.30 0.31 -5.09
N GLY A 155 3.51 1.28 -6.00
CA GLY A 155 2.51 2.32 -6.26
C GLY A 155 1.17 1.75 -6.71
N GLY A 156 1.18 0.89 -7.73
CA GLY A 156 -0.03 0.26 -8.25
C GLY A 156 -0.71 -0.65 -7.24
N THR A 157 0.07 -1.40 -6.45
CA THR A 157 -0.45 -2.27 -5.38
C THR A 157 -1.18 -1.45 -4.31
N ILE A 158 -0.57 -0.35 -3.84
CA ILE A 158 -1.18 0.52 -2.83
C ILE A 158 -2.44 1.19 -3.37
N MET A 159 -2.39 1.72 -4.60
CA MET A 159 -3.57 2.29 -5.26
C MET A 159 -4.72 1.27 -5.34
N SER A 160 -4.43 0.00 -5.67
CA SER A 160 -5.44 -1.06 -5.75
C SER A 160 -6.09 -1.37 -4.40
N ILE A 161 -5.30 -1.43 -3.34
CA ILE A 161 -5.79 -1.64 -1.97
C ILE A 161 -6.63 -0.44 -1.52
N MET A 162 -6.13 0.77 -1.72
CA MET A 162 -6.83 1.98 -1.29
C MET A 162 -8.15 2.18 -2.03
N ASP A 163 -8.18 2.00 -3.35
CA ASP A 163 -9.39 2.08 -4.17
C ASP A 163 -10.49 1.13 -3.69
N HIS A 164 -10.10 -0.05 -3.20
CA HIS A 164 -11.04 -1.05 -2.68
C HIS A 164 -11.47 -0.79 -1.23
N PHE A 165 -10.55 -0.40 -0.34
CA PHE A 165 -10.78 -0.37 1.11
C PHE A 165 -10.92 1.03 1.71
N ALA A 166 -10.48 2.10 1.05
CA ALA A 166 -10.62 3.45 1.58
C ALA A 166 -12.06 3.92 1.51
N ARG A 167 -12.55 4.52 2.60
CA ARG A 167 -13.90 5.05 2.73
C ARG A 167 -13.88 6.45 3.29
N GLY A 168 -14.76 7.29 2.77
CA GLY A 168 -15.04 8.61 3.31
C GLY A 168 -15.90 8.54 4.57
N GLY A 169 -16.13 9.68 5.19
CA GLY A 169 -16.91 9.79 6.41
C GLY A 169 -18.37 9.33 6.31
N ASN A 170 -18.89 9.22 5.10
CA ASN A 170 -20.22 8.69 4.82
C ASN A 170 -20.25 7.17 4.52
N GLY A 171 -19.08 6.50 4.63
CA GLY A 171 -18.94 5.07 4.34
C GLY A 171 -18.84 4.69 2.88
N GLN A 172 -18.91 5.66 1.98
CA GLN A 172 -18.77 5.43 0.55
C GLN A 172 -17.30 5.45 0.11
N PRO A 173 -16.95 4.87 -1.05
CA PRO A 173 -15.62 5.03 -1.64
C PRO A 173 -15.22 6.53 -1.69
N ASP A 174 -13.99 6.83 -1.30
CA ASP A 174 -13.51 8.21 -1.21
C ASP A 174 -12.36 8.43 -2.21
N GLY A 175 -12.71 8.75 -3.43
CA GLY A 175 -11.77 8.97 -4.52
C GLY A 175 -11.75 7.84 -5.55
N SER A 176 -10.86 7.96 -6.51
CA SER A 176 -10.60 7.00 -7.58
C SER A 176 -9.20 6.42 -7.46
N TYR A 177 -8.92 5.34 -8.17
CA TYR A 177 -7.64 4.64 -8.16
C TYR A 177 -6.42 5.57 -8.21
N TYR A 178 -6.41 6.55 -9.11
CA TYR A 178 -5.26 7.45 -9.29
C TYR A 178 -5.14 8.54 -8.21
N ASP A 179 -6.18 8.79 -7.43
CA ASP A 179 -6.14 9.76 -6.32
C ASP A 179 -5.27 9.24 -5.16
N TYR A 180 -5.04 7.92 -5.11
CA TYR A 180 -4.22 7.27 -4.10
C TYR A 180 -2.74 7.12 -4.48
N GLN A 181 -2.26 7.90 -5.45
CA GLN A 181 -0.83 7.90 -5.76
C GLN A 181 0.01 8.37 -4.58
N VAL A 182 1.12 7.66 -4.33
CA VAL A 182 2.11 8.01 -3.31
C VAL A 182 3.50 8.07 -3.91
N LYS A 183 4.35 8.96 -3.39
CA LYS A 183 5.76 9.02 -3.78
C LYS A 183 6.53 7.86 -3.14
N ASN A 184 7.74 7.59 -3.66
CA ASN A 184 8.63 6.58 -3.07
C ASN A 184 8.95 6.90 -1.60
N GLY A 185 8.85 5.92 -0.72
CA GLY A 185 9.02 6.08 0.72
C GLY A 185 7.81 6.65 1.46
N GLU A 186 6.78 7.15 0.75
CA GLU A 186 5.52 7.61 1.34
C GLU A 186 4.47 6.50 1.41
N GLY A 187 3.33 6.77 2.05
CA GLY A 187 2.28 5.77 2.17
C GLY A 187 0.98 6.27 2.79
N TYR A 188 0.16 5.31 3.20
CA TYR A 188 -1.11 5.54 3.89
C TYR A 188 -1.18 4.73 5.18
N GLU A 189 -1.81 5.28 6.19
CA GLU A 189 -2.41 4.54 7.29
C GLU A 189 -3.85 4.22 6.91
N LEU A 190 -4.20 2.94 6.97
CA LEU A 190 -5.55 2.42 6.69
C LEU A 190 -6.03 1.62 7.89
N ILE A 191 -7.24 1.91 8.36
CA ILE A 191 -7.84 1.24 9.51
C ILE A 191 -8.92 0.29 9.04
N ILE A 192 -8.77 -0.97 9.43
CA ILE A 192 -9.77 -2.02 9.21
C ILE A 192 -10.40 -2.38 10.56
N THR A 193 -11.71 -2.25 10.66
CA THR A 193 -12.50 -2.63 11.84
C THR A 193 -13.16 -3.99 11.60
N ASP A 194 -13.39 -4.77 12.68
CA ASP A 194 -14.12 -6.01 12.57
C ASP A 194 -15.61 -5.69 12.37
N ALA A 195 -16.19 -6.21 11.31
CA ALA A 195 -17.63 -6.17 11.14
C ALA A 195 -18.29 -7.10 12.16
N ILE A 196 -19.26 -6.60 12.92
CA ILE A 196 -20.05 -7.36 13.91
C ILE A 196 -20.92 -8.42 13.24
N THR A 197 -21.04 -8.45 11.95
CA THR A 197 -21.81 -9.45 11.17
C THR A 197 -20.98 -9.93 10.00
N GLY A 198 -20.83 -11.24 9.86
CA GLY A 198 -20.04 -12.02 8.88
C GLY A 198 -20.07 -11.66 7.39
N ASP A 199 -20.25 -10.43 7.06
CA ASP A 199 -20.18 -9.85 5.74
C ASP A 199 -19.04 -8.84 5.76
N SER A 200 -18.07 -8.96 4.86
CA SER A 200 -16.84 -8.14 4.77
C SER A 200 -17.14 -6.67 4.46
N ARG A 201 -17.91 -6.01 5.33
CA ARG A 201 -18.14 -4.58 5.26
C ARG A 201 -17.13 -3.85 6.13
N ILE A 202 -16.43 -2.94 5.52
CA ILE A 202 -15.59 -1.96 6.19
C ILE A 202 -16.53 -1.08 7.03
N CYS A 203 -16.41 -1.20 8.36
CA CYS A 203 -17.15 -0.32 9.27
C CYS A 203 -16.53 1.08 9.22
N THR A 204 -17.35 2.08 9.00
CA THR A 204 -16.97 3.49 9.06
C THR A 204 -17.13 4.01 10.48
N GLY A 205 -16.43 5.08 10.82
CA GLY A 205 -16.50 5.69 12.15
C GLY A 205 -17.90 6.14 12.65
N SER A 206 -18.95 6.01 11.81
CA SER A 206 -20.34 6.26 12.20
C SER A 206 -20.99 5.10 12.96
N ASP A 207 -20.48 3.87 12.86
CA ASP A 207 -21.10 2.70 13.52
C ASP A 207 -20.74 2.57 15.01
N VAL A 208 -19.68 3.30 15.45
CA VAL A 208 -19.27 3.32 16.88
C VAL A 208 -20.27 4.00 17.80
N ARG A 209 -21.22 4.77 17.27
CA ARG A 209 -22.20 5.54 18.08
C ARG A 209 -23.49 4.79 18.44
N ARG A 210 -23.69 3.55 18.02
CA ARG A 210 -24.97 2.81 18.23
C ARG A 210 -24.90 1.67 19.24
N SER A 211 -23.73 1.27 19.72
CA SER A 211 -23.65 0.34 20.86
C SER A 211 -23.43 1.14 22.14
N GLY A 212 -24.51 1.43 22.84
CA GLY A 212 -24.47 2.10 24.13
C GLY A 212 -23.81 1.23 25.18
N VAL A 213 -22.49 1.35 25.32
CA VAL A 213 -21.75 0.94 26.50
C VAL A 213 -21.08 2.20 27.03
N ALA A 214 -21.54 2.62 28.22
CA ALA A 214 -20.92 3.70 28.96
C ALA A 214 -19.48 3.30 29.31
N VAL A 215 -18.49 3.97 28.75
CA VAL A 215 -17.11 3.85 29.17
C VAL A 215 -16.75 5.06 30.01
N SER A 216 -16.31 4.77 31.23
CA SER A 216 -15.80 5.74 32.20
C SER A 216 -14.66 6.57 31.65
N SER A 217 -14.69 7.85 32.01
CA SER A 217 -13.71 8.89 31.72
C SER A 217 -12.27 8.48 32.05
N GLY A 218 -11.38 8.56 31.06
CA GLY A 218 -9.95 8.65 31.32
C GLY A 218 -9.05 7.87 30.38
N GLU A 219 -9.02 8.29 29.11
CA GLU A 219 -7.86 8.18 28.23
C GLU A 219 -8.17 8.97 26.97
N ASN A 220 -7.28 9.91 26.61
CA ASN A 220 -7.39 10.68 25.38
C ASN A 220 -7.32 9.75 24.18
N ASP A 221 -8.47 9.33 23.68
CA ASP A 221 -8.59 8.52 22.49
C ASP A 221 -8.25 9.37 21.24
N ARG A 222 -7.01 9.23 20.77
CA ARG A 222 -6.55 9.85 19.51
C ARG A 222 -7.27 9.29 18.27
N THR A 223 -8.27 8.46 18.43
CA THR A 223 -9.09 7.95 17.33
C THR A 223 -10.06 8.98 16.78
N SER A 224 -10.39 10.04 17.58
CA SER A 224 -11.24 11.13 17.13
C SER A 224 -10.56 12.02 16.07
N ASP A 225 -9.23 12.11 16.05
CA ASP A 225 -8.47 12.95 15.11
C ASP A 225 -8.22 12.27 13.74
N LEU A 226 -8.45 10.97 13.61
CA LEU A 226 -8.45 10.30 12.31
C LEU A 226 -9.60 10.78 11.40
N LEU A 227 -10.45 11.72 11.87
CA LEU A 227 -11.85 11.56 11.61
C LEU A 227 -12.53 12.85 11.19
N GLY A 228 -12.12 13.36 10.16
CA GLY A 228 -13.16 13.82 9.26
C GLY A 228 -14.00 12.64 8.72
N GLY A 229 -14.11 11.52 9.48
CA GLY A 229 -14.89 10.31 9.13
C GLY A 229 -14.24 9.34 8.14
N LYS A 230 -12.99 9.57 7.71
CA LYS A 230 -12.24 8.64 6.84
C LYS A 230 -11.57 7.53 7.64
N ASN A 231 -11.47 6.33 7.06
CA ASN A 231 -10.74 5.20 7.64
C ASN A 231 -9.26 5.18 7.27
N TYR A 232 -8.73 6.25 6.66
CA TYR A 232 -7.33 6.34 6.23
C TYR A 232 -6.80 7.78 6.31
N LYS A 233 -5.48 7.91 6.34
CA LYS A 233 -4.74 9.17 6.17
C LYS A 233 -3.40 8.94 5.48
N LYS A 234 -2.80 10.00 4.88
CA LYS A 234 -1.42 9.94 4.42
C LYS A 234 -0.47 9.75 5.60
N LEU A 235 0.49 8.85 5.44
CA LEU A 235 1.49 8.55 6.47
C LEU A 235 2.59 9.61 6.50
N ILE A 236 2.99 10.08 5.32
CA ILE A 236 4.02 11.10 5.09
C ILE A 236 3.49 12.02 4.00
N SER A 237 3.54 13.30 4.21
CA SER A 237 3.15 14.34 3.25
C SER A 237 4.30 15.32 3.02
#